data_98890f2171c3f29f65e41d0d52438a01
#
_entry.id   98890f2171c3f29f65e41d0d52438a01
#
_cell.length_a   1.000
_cell.length_b   1.000
_cell.length_c   1.000
_cell.angle_alpha   90.00
_cell.angle_beta   90.00
_cell.angle_gamma   90.00
#
_symmetry.space_group_name_H-M   'P 1'
#
loop_
_entity.id
_entity.type
_entity.pdbx_description
1 polymer ?
#
loop_
_entity_poly.entity_id
_entity_poly.type
_entity_poly.pdbx_seq_one_letter_code
_entity_poly.pdbx_strand_id
1 'polypeptide(L)'
;MPEISRFFGIVIRMFVEPSVGHHRPHFHAYYQGASAVVAFDSVEVIGGVLPDRQRRLVEAWAEIRREELLEDWRRLQAGRSPFKIEPLR
;
A
#
# COMPACT_ATOMS: atom_id res chain seq x y z
N MET A 1 9.59 -4.03 8.49
CA MET A 1 8.28 -3.67 7.93
C MET A 1 8.04 -4.48 6.67
N PRO A 2 6.90 -5.16 6.56
CA PRO A 2 6.69 -6.08 5.45
C PRO A 2 6.55 -5.35 4.11
N GLU A 3 7.40 -5.73 3.19
CA GLU A 3 7.25 -5.33 1.79
C GLU A 3 6.29 -6.33 1.15
N ILE A 4 5.22 -5.84 0.53
CA ILE A 4 4.22 -6.73 -0.06
C ILE A 4 4.28 -6.75 -1.58
N SER A 5 4.91 -5.74 -2.21
CA SER A 5 5.12 -5.74 -3.65
C SER A 5 6.20 -4.74 -4.02
N ARG A 6 6.73 -4.89 -5.25
CA ARG A 6 7.72 -3.96 -5.77
C ARG A 6 7.63 -3.96 -7.30
N PHE A 7 7.48 -2.79 -7.89
CA PHE A 7 7.38 -2.66 -9.34
C PHE A 7 7.80 -1.26 -9.78
N PHE A 8 8.47 -1.19 -10.91
CA PHE A 8 8.92 0.08 -11.52
C PHE A 8 9.65 1.00 -10.55
N GLY A 9 10.48 0.44 -9.66
CA GLY A 9 11.21 1.21 -8.66
C GLY A 9 10.39 1.64 -7.46
N ILE A 10 9.12 1.26 -7.39
CA ILE A 10 8.21 1.58 -6.29
C ILE A 10 8.18 0.40 -5.33
N VAL A 11 8.35 0.67 -4.04
CA VAL A 11 8.25 -0.36 -2.99
C VAL A 11 6.95 -0.14 -2.23
N ILE A 12 6.17 -1.20 -2.10
CA ILE A 12 4.91 -1.15 -1.36
C ILE A 12 5.08 -1.89 -0.05
N ARG A 13 4.75 -1.22 1.05
CA ARG A 13 4.81 -1.81 2.40
C ARG A 13 3.48 -1.63 3.11
N MET A 14 3.15 -2.62 3.93
CA MET A 14 1.96 -2.54 4.76
C MET A 14 2.34 -3.01 6.16
N PHE A 15 1.91 -2.28 7.18
CA PHE A 15 2.22 -2.63 8.57
C PHE A 15 1.15 -2.07 9.49
N VAL A 16 1.14 -2.59 10.73
CA VAL A 16 0.19 -2.13 11.74
C VAL A 16 0.71 -0.85 12.38
N GLU A 17 -0.18 0.12 12.52
CA GLU A 17 0.12 1.38 13.20
C GLU A 17 -0.79 1.51 14.42
N PRO A 18 -0.39 0.92 15.57
CA PRO A 18 -1.30 0.79 16.71
C PRO A 18 -1.67 2.10 17.40
N SER A 19 -0.92 3.16 17.17
CA SER A 19 -1.16 4.44 17.83
C SER A 19 -2.12 5.35 17.09
N VAL A 20 -2.66 4.91 15.95
CA VAL A 20 -3.54 5.73 15.12
C VAL A 20 -5.00 5.49 15.52
N GLY A 21 -5.75 6.57 15.75
CA GLY A 21 -7.15 6.46 16.15
C GLY A 21 -8.09 6.03 15.03
N HIS A 22 -7.76 6.33 13.78
CA HIS A 22 -8.53 5.90 12.62
C HIS A 22 -7.72 4.94 11.79
N HIS A 23 -8.35 3.85 11.42
CA HIS A 23 -7.67 2.78 10.69
C HIS A 23 -8.32 2.54 9.34
N ARG A 24 -8.26 3.55 8.47
CA ARG A 24 -8.61 3.31 7.07
C ARG A 24 -7.63 2.29 6.52
N PRO A 25 -8.10 1.26 5.83
CA PRO A 25 -7.19 0.32 5.19
C PRO A 25 -6.26 1.07 4.24
N HIS A 26 -4.95 0.95 4.47
CA HIS A 26 -3.97 1.71 3.70
C HIS A 26 -2.64 0.97 3.62
N PHE A 27 -1.81 1.40 2.66
CA PHE A 27 -0.44 0.94 2.53
C PHE A 27 0.47 2.14 2.29
N HIS A 28 1.77 1.91 2.36
CA HIS A 28 2.78 2.94 2.11
C HIS A 28 3.50 2.61 0.81
N ALA A 29 3.73 3.62 -0.02
CA ALA A 29 4.45 3.50 -1.27
C ALA A 29 5.68 4.41 -1.23
N TYR A 30 6.82 3.86 -1.61
CA TYR A 30 8.11 4.59 -1.58
C TYR A 30 8.71 4.59 -2.98
N TYR A 31 9.21 5.75 -3.39
CA TYR A 31 9.88 5.90 -4.67
C TYR A 31 10.95 6.99 -4.57
N GLN A 32 12.24 6.60 -4.65
CA GLN A 32 13.37 7.55 -4.70
C GLN A 32 13.27 8.68 -3.67
N GLY A 33 13.11 8.41 -2.44
CA GLY A 33 13.04 9.43 -1.40
C GLY A 33 11.66 10.07 -1.22
N ALA A 34 10.73 9.84 -2.14
CA ALA A 34 9.35 10.25 -1.98
C ALA A 34 8.55 9.11 -1.35
N SER A 35 7.50 9.44 -0.60
CA SER A 35 6.63 8.43 -0.04
C SER A 35 5.20 8.96 0.06
N ALA A 36 4.25 8.04 0.00
CA ALA A 36 2.84 8.38 0.13
C ALA A 36 2.11 7.28 0.88
N VAL A 37 1.05 7.68 1.56
CA VAL A 37 0.10 6.76 2.18
C VAL A 37 -1.12 6.69 1.27
N VAL A 38 -1.51 5.49 0.90
CA VAL A 38 -2.60 5.27 -0.04
C VAL A 38 -3.69 4.45 0.64
N ALA A 39 -4.88 5.03 0.76
CA ALA A 39 -6.04 4.30 1.25
C ALA A 39 -6.60 3.48 0.10
N PHE A 40 -6.82 2.19 0.30
CA PHE A 40 -7.31 1.35 -0.79
C PHE A 40 -8.80 1.02 -0.68
N ASP A 41 -9.49 1.56 0.31
CA ASP A 41 -10.95 1.52 0.34
C ASP A 41 -11.54 2.37 -0.80
N SER A 42 -10.92 3.52 -1.08
CA SER A 42 -11.31 4.40 -2.18
C SER A 42 -10.22 4.58 -3.23
N VAL A 43 -9.03 4.00 -2.99
CA VAL A 43 -7.84 4.13 -3.85
C VAL A 43 -7.48 5.60 -4.05
N GLU A 44 -7.01 6.21 -2.98
CA GLU A 44 -6.58 7.61 -3.03
C GLU A 44 -5.39 7.85 -2.10
N VAL A 45 -4.53 8.79 -2.47
CA VAL A 45 -3.43 9.23 -1.61
C VAL A 45 -4.01 10.08 -0.49
N ILE A 46 -3.76 9.67 0.76
CA ILE A 46 -4.23 10.38 1.93
C ILE A 46 -3.11 11.03 2.73
N GLY A 47 -1.86 10.83 2.33
CA GLY A 47 -0.72 11.47 2.97
C GLY A 47 0.50 11.37 2.06
N GLY A 48 1.41 12.33 2.18
CA GLY A 48 2.61 12.34 1.36
C GLY A 48 2.35 12.66 -0.10
N VAL A 49 3.37 12.52 -0.92
CA VAL A 49 3.31 12.85 -2.35
C VAL A 49 4.21 11.90 -3.11
N LEU A 50 3.72 11.39 -4.24
CA LEU A 50 4.53 10.70 -5.25
C LEU A 50 4.51 11.51 -6.55
N PRO A 51 5.52 11.38 -7.40
CA PRO A 51 5.42 11.95 -8.74
C PRO A 51 4.19 11.41 -9.46
N ASP A 52 3.59 12.21 -10.33
CA ASP A 52 2.32 11.87 -10.98
C ASP A 52 2.32 10.51 -11.64
N ARG A 53 3.38 10.18 -12.37
CA ARG A 53 3.46 8.89 -13.04
C ARG A 53 3.42 7.73 -12.05
N GLN A 54 4.25 7.81 -11.01
CA GLN A 54 4.32 6.75 -10.01
C GLN A 54 3.02 6.65 -9.22
N ARG A 55 2.39 7.78 -8.92
CA ARG A 55 1.10 7.78 -8.26
C ARG A 55 0.06 7.05 -9.10
N ARG A 56 0.01 7.31 -10.40
CA ARG A 56 -0.94 6.64 -11.29
C ARG A 56 -0.70 5.13 -11.37
N LEU A 57 0.58 4.72 -11.40
CA LEU A 57 0.93 3.29 -11.43
C LEU A 57 0.48 2.61 -10.13
N VAL A 58 0.72 3.25 -9.00
CA VAL A 58 0.32 2.69 -7.69
C VAL A 58 -1.21 2.61 -7.60
N GLU A 59 -1.92 3.64 -8.02
CA GLU A 59 -3.37 3.64 -7.97
C GLU A 59 -3.97 2.55 -8.87
N ALA A 60 -3.42 2.37 -10.06
CA ALA A 60 -3.89 1.31 -10.97
C ALA A 60 -3.64 -0.07 -10.37
N TRP A 61 -2.47 -0.29 -9.81
CA TRP A 61 -2.14 -1.55 -9.16
C TRP A 61 -3.07 -1.83 -7.98
N ALA A 62 -3.31 -0.81 -7.14
CA ALA A 62 -4.16 -0.96 -5.97
C ALA A 62 -5.61 -1.28 -6.37
N GLU A 63 -6.09 -0.69 -7.46
CA GLU A 63 -7.43 -0.99 -7.95
C GLU A 63 -7.56 -2.44 -8.40
N ILE A 64 -6.54 -2.95 -9.09
CA ILE A 64 -6.51 -4.34 -9.56
C ILE A 64 -6.40 -5.31 -8.39
N ARG A 65 -5.61 -4.96 -7.36
CA ARG A 65 -5.27 -5.87 -6.25
C ARG A 65 -6.03 -5.57 -4.97
N ARG A 66 -7.13 -4.87 -5.05
CA ARG A 66 -7.86 -4.42 -3.87
C ARG A 66 -8.22 -5.56 -2.91
N GLU A 67 -8.67 -6.70 -3.42
CA GLU A 67 -9.04 -7.82 -2.57
C GLU A 67 -7.83 -8.43 -1.86
N GLU A 68 -6.71 -8.55 -2.56
CA GLU A 68 -5.48 -9.07 -1.96
C GLU A 68 -4.94 -8.10 -0.90
N LEU A 69 -5.05 -6.80 -1.16
CA LEU A 69 -4.67 -5.79 -0.17
C LEU A 69 -5.53 -5.90 1.09
N LEU A 70 -6.82 -6.11 0.92
CA LEU A 70 -7.72 -6.25 2.05
C LEU A 70 -7.40 -7.51 2.87
N GLU A 71 -7.05 -8.60 2.20
CA GLU A 71 -6.65 -9.82 2.89
C GLU A 71 -5.38 -9.58 3.70
N ASP A 72 -4.37 -8.92 3.12
CA ASP A 72 -3.14 -8.60 3.85
C ASP A 72 -3.40 -7.67 5.03
N TRP A 73 -4.30 -6.72 4.86
CA TRP A 73 -4.70 -5.85 5.95
C TRP A 73 -5.30 -6.64 7.12
N ARG A 74 -6.20 -7.56 6.82
CA ARG A 74 -6.82 -8.43 7.83
C ARG A 74 -5.79 -9.31 8.52
N ARG A 75 -4.84 -9.86 7.75
CA ARG A 75 -3.78 -10.70 8.33
C ARG A 75 -2.94 -9.92 9.32
N LEU A 76 -2.54 -8.71 8.95
CA LEU A 76 -1.74 -7.87 9.84
C LEU A 76 -2.51 -7.48 11.10
N GLN A 77 -3.80 -7.16 10.97
CA GLN A 77 -4.63 -6.84 12.15
C GLN A 77 -4.75 -8.05 13.07
N ALA A 78 -4.65 -9.25 12.55
CA ALA A 78 -4.72 -10.49 13.32
C ALA A 78 -3.34 -10.97 13.82
N GLY A 79 -2.29 -10.16 13.62
CA GLY A 79 -0.94 -10.52 14.04
C GLY A 79 -0.25 -11.51 13.12
N ARG A 80 -0.72 -11.68 11.90
CA ARG A 80 -0.13 -12.59 10.91
C ARG A 80 0.69 -11.82 9.89
N SER A 81 1.61 -12.52 9.23
CA SER A 81 2.40 -11.93 8.16
C SER A 81 1.56 -11.77 6.89
N PRO A 82 1.74 -10.68 6.13
CA PRO A 82 1.05 -10.52 4.85
C PRO A 82 1.68 -11.41 3.78
N PHE A 83 0.91 -11.69 2.74
CA PHE A 83 1.41 -12.36 1.54
C PHE A 83 2.00 -11.33 0.59
N LYS A 84 2.95 -11.76 -0.23
CA LYS A 84 3.40 -10.96 -1.35
C LYS A 84 2.28 -10.87 -2.39
N ILE A 85 2.13 -9.71 -2.98
CA ILE A 85 1.11 -9.45 -4.00
C ILE A 85 1.80 -9.26 -5.34
N GLU A 86 1.22 -9.81 -6.40
CA GLU A 86 1.76 -9.67 -7.75
C GLU A 86 1.99 -8.21 -8.10
N PRO A 87 3.16 -7.88 -8.66
CA PRO A 87 3.44 -6.51 -9.07
C PRO A 87 2.65 -6.12 -10.31
N LEU A 88 2.60 -4.83 -10.56
CA LEU A 88 2.07 -4.30 -11.79
C LEU A 88 3.05 -4.63 -12.93
N ARG A 89 2.52 -5.11 -14.04
CA ARG A 89 3.32 -5.49 -15.20
C ARG A 89 2.80 -4.84 -16.46
#